data_4da4a952d3f398e9666314f2af309565
#
_entry.id   4da4a952d3f398e9666314f2af309565
#
_cell.length_a   1.000
_cell.length_b   1.000
_cell.length_c   1.000
_cell.angle_alpha   90.00
_cell.angle_beta   90.00
_cell.angle_gamma   90.00
#
_symmetry.space_group_name_H-M   'P 1'
#
loop_
_entity.id
_entity.type
_entity.pdbx_description
1 polymer ?
#
loop_
_entity_poly.entity_id
_entity_poly.type
_entity_poly.pdbx_seq_one_letter_code
_entity_poly.pdbx_strand_id
1 'polypeptide(L)'
;MMTIGVCVSLSRKPVAECFESITKMGFHHCQLMSWDRSLRTPEKAEEIKAACKKYEVTVTALWCGWSGPTAWNFYAGQETLGLVPPAYRFARMQDLTDGADFAESLG
;
A
#
# COMPACT_ATOMS: atom_id res chain seq x y z
N MET A 1 4.48 1.07 24.52
CA MET A 1 3.56 2.15 24.09
C MET A 1 3.01 1.80 22.72
N MET A 2 1.74 1.98 22.51
CA MET A 2 1.12 1.74 21.21
C MET A 2 1.35 2.97 20.31
N THR A 3 1.82 2.74 19.08
CA THR A 3 2.01 3.79 18.08
C THR A 3 0.82 3.83 17.13
N ILE A 4 0.30 5.02 16.88
CA ILE A 4 -0.83 5.24 15.96
C ILE A 4 -0.27 5.72 14.62
N GLY A 5 -0.72 5.10 13.54
CA GLY A 5 -0.42 5.51 12.17
C GLY A 5 -1.68 5.71 11.35
N VAL A 6 -1.52 6.21 10.14
CA VAL A 6 -2.60 6.47 9.19
C VAL A 6 -2.40 5.70 7.89
N CYS A 7 -3.49 5.42 7.17
CA CYS A 7 -3.41 4.83 5.84
C CYS A 7 -3.15 5.91 4.79
N VAL A 8 -2.19 5.66 3.90
CA VAL A 8 -1.83 6.54 2.78
C VAL A 8 -1.92 5.75 1.48
N SER A 9 -2.77 6.19 0.57
CA SER A 9 -2.88 5.57 -0.75
C SER A 9 -1.79 6.09 -1.69
N LEU A 10 -1.05 5.18 -2.30
CA LEU A 10 -0.16 5.52 -3.40
C LEU A 10 -0.97 5.95 -4.62
N SER A 11 -0.53 7.01 -5.24
CA SER A 11 -1.11 7.56 -6.46
C SER A 11 -0.02 8.12 -7.36
N ARG A 12 -0.40 8.65 -8.52
CA ARG A 12 0.54 9.35 -9.42
C ARG A 12 1.04 10.68 -8.84
N LYS A 13 0.36 11.21 -7.81
CA LYS A 13 0.83 12.39 -7.10
C LYS A 13 2.08 12.07 -6.27
N PRO A 14 2.95 13.06 -6.01
CA PRO A 14 4.09 12.85 -5.13
C PRO A 14 3.66 12.41 -3.73
N VAL A 15 4.28 11.36 -3.20
CA VAL A 15 4.00 10.86 -1.86
C VAL A 15 4.39 11.90 -0.78
N ALA A 16 5.32 12.78 -1.11
CA ALA A 16 5.74 13.88 -0.26
C ALA A 16 4.57 14.77 0.20
N GLU A 17 3.58 15.03 -0.67
CA GLU A 17 2.40 15.82 -0.32
C GLU A 17 1.56 15.14 0.77
N CYS A 18 1.42 13.80 0.68
CA CYS A 18 0.70 13.02 1.69
C CYS A 18 1.46 13.00 3.02
N PHE A 19 2.79 12.81 2.97
CA PHE A 19 3.62 12.76 4.17
C PHE A 19 3.69 14.13 4.87
N GLU A 20 3.77 15.20 4.12
CA GLU A 20 3.65 16.55 4.68
C GLU A 20 2.31 16.75 5.39
N SER A 21 1.21 16.28 4.81
CA SER A 21 -0.11 16.42 5.41
C SER A 21 -0.24 15.63 6.71
N ILE A 22 0.21 14.37 6.73
CA ILE A 22 0.10 13.54 7.95
C ILE A 22 1.01 14.04 9.07
N THR A 23 2.20 14.56 8.75
CA THR A 23 3.11 15.12 9.77
C THR A 23 2.58 16.43 10.35
N LYS A 24 1.92 17.27 9.55
CA LYS A 24 1.19 18.45 10.06
C LYS A 24 0.07 18.09 11.04
N MET A 25 -0.50 16.89 10.92
CA MET A 25 -1.48 16.34 11.87
C MET A 25 -0.84 15.62 13.06
N GLY A 26 0.48 15.54 13.13
CA GLY A 26 1.23 14.89 14.21
C GLY A 26 1.46 13.39 14.03
N PHE A 27 1.22 12.82 12.84
CA PHE A 27 1.48 11.41 12.56
C PHE A 27 2.83 11.19 11.87
N HIS A 28 3.60 10.24 12.37
CA HIS A 28 4.90 9.84 11.83
C HIS A 28 4.98 8.37 11.42
N HIS A 29 3.82 7.68 11.40
CA HIS A 29 3.73 6.29 10.99
C HIS A 29 2.58 6.12 10.00
N CYS A 30 2.78 5.32 8.97
CA CYS A 30 1.73 5.05 8.01
C CYS A 30 1.75 3.61 7.48
N GLN A 31 0.59 3.16 7.03
CA GLN A 31 0.44 2.01 6.16
C GLN A 31 0.24 2.54 4.73
N LEU A 32 1.07 2.09 3.81
CA LEU A 32 0.88 2.39 2.39
C LEU A 32 -0.13 1.42 1.77
N MET A 33 -1.03 1.95 0.95
CA MET A 33 -1.96 1.16 0.14
C MET A 33 -1.60 1.32 -1.34
N SER A 34 -1.26 0.19 -1.99
CA SER A 34 -0.81 0.14 -3.38
C SER A 34 -1.76 -0.71 -4.23
N TRP A 35 -2.89 -0.13 -4.65
CA TRP A 35 -3.85 -0.80 -5.52
C TRP A 35 -3.42 -0.79 -6.99
N ASP A 36 -2.78 0.27 -7.45
CA ASP A 36 -2.27 0.38 -8.82
C ASP A 36 -0.87 -0.25 -8.90
N ARG A 37 -0.79 -1.43 -9.51
CA ARG A 37 0.47 -2.16 -9.71
C ARG A 37 1.49 -1.37 -10.53
N SER A 38 1.05 -0.52 -11.44
CA SER A 38 1.94 0.28 -12.30
C SER A 38 2.78 1.29 -11.50
N LEU A 39 2.41 1.55 -10.25
CA LEU A 39 3.16 2.42 -9.34
C LEU A 39 4.24 1.69 -8.53
N ARG A 40 4.31 0.35 -8.62
CA ARG A 40 5.33 -0.45 -7.90
C ARG A 40 6.61 -0.49 -8.73
N THR A 41 7.26 0.65 -8.85
CA THR A 41 8.49 0.81 -9.62
C THR A 41 9.67 1.17 -8.72
N PRO A 42 10.92 0.89 -9.16
CA PRO A 42 12.11 1.32 -8.42
C PRO A 42 12.14 2.84 -8.16
N GLU A 43 11.72 3.63 -9.14
CA GLU A 43 11.68 5.10 -9.05
C GLU A 43 10.69 5.54 -7.95
N LYS A 44 9.54 4.88 -7.88
CA LYS A 44 8.53 5.16 -6.84
C LYS A 44 9.03 4.73 -5.46
N ALA A 45 9.76 3.63 -5.37
CA ALA A 45 10.38 3.20 -4.12
C ALA A 45 11.40 4.23 -3.61
N GLU A 46 12.26 4.75 -4.50
CA GLU A 46 13.21 5.80 -4.13
C GLU A 46 12.50 7.10 -3.72
N GLU A 47 11.44 7.49 -4.42
CA GLU A 47 10.60 8.64 -4.04
C GLU A 47 10.04 8.48 -2.62
N ILE A 48 9.50 7.30 -2.30
CA ILE A 48 8.95 6.99 -0.96
C ILE A 48 10.05 7.07 0.09
N LYS A 49 11.21 6.42 -0.14
CA LYS A 49 12.34 6.45 0.80
C LYS A 49 12.84 7.88 1.05
N ALA A 50 12.96 8.68 0.01
CA ALA A 50 13.35 10.08 0.15
C ALA A 50 12.33 10.89 0.96
N ALA A 51 11.04 10.66 0.72
CA ALA A 51 9.97 11.31 1.48
C ALA A 51 9.93 10.84 2.94
N CYS A 52 10.11 9.54 3.21
CA CYS A 52 10.25 9.00 4.57
C CYS A 52 11.34 9.74 5.34
N LYS A 53 12.51 9.87 4.74
CA LYS A 53 13.64 10.56 5.36
C LYS A 53 13.37 12.05 5.58
N LYS A 54 12.78 12.72 4.59
CA LYS A 54 12.50 14.17 4.64
C LYS A 54 11.49 14.53 5.73
N TYR A 55 10.44 13.74 5.87
CA TYR A 55 9.32 14.02 6.78
C TYR A 55 9.34 13.20 8.06
N GLU A 56 10.39 12.40 8.27
CA GLU A 56 10.54 11.50 9.43
C GLU A 56 9.32 10.59 9.59
N VAL A 57 8.84 10.02 8.47
CA VAL A 57 7.72 9.08 8.42
C VAL A 57 8.22 7.67 8.27
N THR A 58 7.72 6.76 9.09
CA THR A 58 7.98 5.32 9.01
C THR A 58 6.80 4.62 8.33
N VAL A 59 7.09 3.88 7.25
CA VAL A 59 6.12 2.96 6.66
C VAL A 59 6.15 1.66 7.47
N THR A 60 5.04 1.34 8.12
CA THR A 60 4.93 0.16 9.00
C THR A 60 4.37 -1.07 8.30
N ALA A 61 3.65 -0.88 7.21
CA ALA A 61 3.05 -1.95 6.43
C ALA A 61 2.74 -1.49 5.01
N LEU A 62 2.72 -2.45 4.09
CA LEU A 62 2.21 -2.26 2.73
C LEU A 62 0.96 -3.12 2.52
N TRP A 63 -0.14 -2.49 2.14
CA TRP A 63 -1.30 -3.19 1.62
C TRP A 63 -1.26 -3.14 0.09
N CYS A 64 -0.92 -4.27 -0.53
CA CYS A 64 -0.66 -4.32 -1.96
C CYS A 64 -1.91 -4.48 -2.84
N GLY A 65 -3.10 -4.58 -2.29
CA GLY A 65 -4.30 -4.80 -3.09
C GLY A 65 -4.22 -6.08 -3.95
N TRP A 66 -5.16 -6.27 -4.83
CA TRP A 66 -5.21 -7.41 -5.76
C TRP A 66 -5.99 -7.07 -7.03
N SER A 67 -5.77 -7.87 -8.08
CA SER A 67 -6.49 -7.76 -9.35
C SER A 67 -7.87 -8.45 -9.32
N GLY A 68 -8.72 -8.04 -10.27
CA GLY A 68 -10.07 -8.56 -10.42
C GLY A 68 -11.10 -7.83 -9.56
N PRO A 69 -12.34 -8.35 -9.52
CA PRO A 69 -13.44 -7.69 -8.84
C PRO A 69 -13.24 -7.63 -7.33
N THR A 70 -13.73 -6.54 -6.73
CA THR A 70 -13.70 -6.32 -5.27
C THR A 70 -15.06 -5.76 -4.84
N ALA A 71 -15.87 -6.56 -4.17
CA ALA A 71 -17.14 -6.11 -3.64
C ALA A 71 -17.13 -6.22 -2.11
N TRP A 72 -17.05 -5.07 -1.45
CA TRP A 72 -16.99 -4.98 0.00
C TRP A 72 -18.39 -5.01 0.61
N ASN A 73 -19.09 -6.15 0.43
CA ASN A 73 -20.40 -6.38 1.03
C ASN A 73 -20.58 -7.87 1.39
N PHE A 74 -21.61 -8.18 2.17
CA PHE A 74 -21.85 -9.55 2.64
C PHE A 74 -22.22 -10.54 1.54
N TYR A 75 -22.81 -10.08 0.43
CA TYR A 75 -23.32 -10.97 -0.61
C TYR A 75 -22.23 -11.41 -1.58
N ALA A 76 -21.42 -10.47 -2.05
CA ALA A 76 -20.41 -10.71 -3.08
C ALA A 76 -18.97 -10.70 -2.53
N GLY A 77 -18.78 -10.35 -1.26
CA GLY A 77 -17.44 -10.27 -0.65
C GLY A 77 -16.71 -11.61 -0.70
N GLN A 78 -17.38 -12.69 -0.30
CA GLN A 78 -16.80 -14.04 -0.30
C GLN A 78 -16.44 -14.57 -1.70
N GLU A 79 -17.06 -14.04 -2.75
CA GLU A 79 -16.79 -14.40 -4.16
C GLU A 79 -15.77 -13.50 -4.82
N THR A 80 -15.43 -12.37 -4.21
CA THR A 80 -14.59 -11.34 -4.83
C THR A 80 -13.39 -10.89 -3.99
N LEU A 81 -13.37 -11.13 -2.68
CA LEU A 81 -12.33 -10.60 -1.81
C LEU A 81 -11.20 -11.60 -1.52
N GLY A 82 -9.98 -11.09 -1.49
CA GLY A 82 -8.80 -11.81 -1.05
C GLY A 82 -8.48 -13.05 -1.90
N LEU A 83 -7.95 -14.09 -1.24
CA LEU A 83 -7.57 -15.37 -1.87
C LEU A 83 -8.67 -16.43 -1.80
N VAL A 84 -9.83 -16.11 -1.25
CA VAL A 84 -10.95 -17.06 -1.09
C VAL A 84 -11.48 -17.52 -2.45
N PRO A 85 -11.76 -16.62 -3.42
CA PRO A 85 -12.30 -17.02 -4.71
C PRO A 85 -11.30 -17.84 -5.54
N PRO A 86 -11.59 -19.12 -5.87
CA PRO A 86 -10.66 -19.95 -6.62
C PRO A 86 -10.27 -19.38 -8.00
N ALA A 87 -11.22 -18.74 -8.67
CA ALA A 87 -11.02 -18.16 -10.00
C ALA A 87 -9.91 -17.09 -10.07
N TYR A 88 -9.69 -16.38 -8.97
CA TYR A 88 -8.71 -15.28 -8.92
C TYR A 88 -7.48 -15.59 -8.07
N ARG A 89 -7.46 -16.73 -7.40
CA ARG A 89 -6.45 -17.07 -6.40
C ARG A 89 -5.02 -17.01 -6.93
N PHE A 90 -4.78 -17.61 -8.09
CA PHE A 90 -3.44 -17.66 -8.68
C PHE A 90 -2.92 -16.26 -9.02
N ALA A 91 -3.73 -15.46 -9.74
CA ALA A 91 -3.35 -14.09 -10.09
C ALA A 91 -3.10 -13.22 -8.85
N ARG A 92 -3.91 -13.40 -7.82
CA ARG A 92 -3.76 -12.65 -6.56
C ARG A 92 -2.58 -13.09 -5.71
N MET A 93 -2.19 -14.35 -5.79
CA MET A 93 -0.91 -14.80 -5.21
C MET A 93 0.27 -14.11 -5.88
N GLN A 94 0.23 -13.93 -7.19
CA GLN A 94 1.25 -13.14 -7.90
C GLN A 94 1.22 -11.67 -7.48
N ASP A 95 0.03 -11.07 -7.34
CA ASP A 95 -0.12 -9.70 -6.83
C ASP A 95 0.52 -9.52 -5.45
N LEU A 96 0.37 -10.52 -4.57
CA LEU A 96 0.98 -10.53 -3.23
C LEU A 96 2.51 -10.66 -3.31
N THR A 97 3.02 -11.51 -4.20
CA THR A 97 4.47 -11.66 -4.42
C THR A 97 5.07 -10.34 -4.93
N ASP A 98 4.48 -9.74 -5.95
CA ASP A 98 4.90 -8.43 -6.47
C ASP A 98 4.84 -7.35 -5.38
N GLY A 99 3.83 -7.41 -4.52
CA GLY A 99 3.69 -6.51 -3.39
C GLY A 99 4.78 -6.71 -2.34
N ALA A 100 5.17 -7.96 -2.07
CA ALA A 100 6.25 -8.28 -1.15
C ALA A 100 7.61 -7.79 -1.67
N ASP A 101 7.90 -8.01 -2.96
CA ASP A 101 9.11 -7.53 -3.60
C ASP A 101 9.20 -6.00 -3.56
N PHE A 102 8.07 -5.33 -3.80
CA PHE A 102 8.01 -3.86 -3.67
C PHE A 102 8.21 -3.41 -2.23
N ALA A 103 7.61 -4.09 -1.24
CA ALA A 103 7.82 -3.79 0.17
C ALA A 103 9.29 -3.96 0.58
N GLU A 104 9.96 -5.02 0.12
CA GLU A 104 11.39 -5.24 0.33
C GLU A 104 12.21 -4.05 -0.22
N SER A 105 11.84 -3.53 -1.38
CA SER A 105 12.53 -2.38 -1.99
C SER A 105 12.41 -1.08 -1.18
N LEU A 106 11.44 -1.01 -0.27
CA LEU A 106 11.26 0.15 0.62
C LEU A 106 12.15 0.08 1.89
N GLY A 107 12.64 -1.09 2.24
CA GLY A 107 13.49 -1.35 3.41
C GLY A 107 12.73 -1.92 4.58
#